data_8699733020f1764d69cb4c92b56d274f
#
_entry.id   8699733020f1764d69cb4c92b56d274f
#
_cell.length_a   1.000
_cell.length_b   1.000
_cell.length_c   1.000
_cell.angle_alpha   90.00
_cell.angle_beta   90.00
_cell.angle_gamma   90.00
#
_symmetry.space_group_name_H-M   'P 1'
#
loop_
_entity.id
_entity.type
_entity.pdbx_description
1 polymer ?
#
loop_
_entity_poly.entity_id
_entity_poly.type
_entity_poly.pdbx_seq_one_letter_code
_entity_poly.pdbx_strand_id
1 'polypeptide(L)'
;NKKTILYAPTFYPSSIERFSKNFPVDLENYNIIIKPHFFSMSKQKYLKQRDLLNHWESFNNTYLAKVDDYSLLPFLKSADLMISDASSAIIEFAALNKPVLWCTFLQLRWNYRGIFSYRFKARMDKDYDDYGKISEPANSYSEMIVQANNLLDSNFTLSNNAKKYLEKLAGVVDGNASKRIV
;
A
#
# COMPACT_ATOMS: atom_id res chain seq x y z
N ASN A 1 -19.30 -6.15 11.91
CA ASN A 1 -18.78 -5.73 10.59
C ASN A 1 -17.35 -6.26 10.47
N LYS A 2 -17.00 -6.84 9.30
CA LYS A 2 -15.62 -7.22 8.99
C LYS A 2 -14.76 -5.96 8.84
N LYS A 3 -13.53 -5.99 9.35
CA LYS A 3 -12.54 -4.95 9.09
C LYS A 3 -12.14 -4.96 7.61
N THR A 4 -11.69 -3.81 7.12
CA THR A 4 -11.38 -3.59 5.70
C THR A 4 -9.90 -3.32 5.50
N ILE A 5 -9.27 -4.06 4.61
CA ILE A 5 -7.89 -3.87 4.15
C ILE A 5 -7.92 -3.13 2.82
N LEU A 6 -7.12 -2.08 2.68
CA LEU A 6 -6.84 -1.42 1.41
C LEU A 6 -5.48 -1.89 0.90
N TYR A 7 -5.46 -2.61 -0.22
CA TYR A 7 -4.23 -2.89 -0.95
C TYR A 7 -4.04 -1.84 -2.06
N ALA A 8 -3.06 -0.97 -1.89
CA ALA A 8 -2.76 0.16 -2.77
C ALA A 8 -1.34 0.06 -3.36
N PRO A 9 -1.09 -0.90 -4.28
CA PRO A 9 0.24 -1.09 -4.86
C PRO A 9 0.57 -0.08 -5.95
N THR A 10 1.88 0.19 -6.14
CA THR A 10 2.37 0.88 -7.34
C THR A 10 2.38 -0.06 -8.55
N PHE A 11 2.65 0.51 -9.73
CA PHE A 11 2.77 -0.27 -10.98
C PHE A 11 4.16 -0.86 -11.20
N TYR A 12 5.23 -0.17 -10.72
CA TYR A 12 6.61 -0.63 -10.86
C TYR A 12 7.62 0.26 -10.10
N PRO A 13 8.53 -0.35 -9.33
CA PRO A 13 8.50 -1.75 -8.91
C PRO A 13 7.28 -2.04 -8.03
N SER A 14 6.78 -3.28 -8.03
CA SER A 14 5.51 -3.59 -7.37
C SER A 14 5.58 -4.91 -6.61
N SER A 15 4.77 -5.02 -5.58
CA SER A 15 4.54 -6.24 -4.83
C SER A 15 3.49 -7.16 -5.47
N ILE A 16 2.66 -6.70 -6.42
CA ILE A 16 1.55 -7.46 -7.01
C ILE A 16 1.98 -8.86 -7.47
N GLU A 17 3.04 -8.95 -8.28
CA GLU A 17 3.52 -10.22 -8.86
C GLU A 17 4.22 -11.13 -7.83
N ARG A 18 4.33 -10.69 -6.58
CA ARG A 18 4.90 -11.45 -5.45
C ARG A 18 3.84 -11.97 -4.50
N PHE A 19 2.60 -11.53 -4.66
CA PHE A 19 1.48 -12.02 -3.87
C PHE A 19 0.99 -13.38 -4.38
N SER A 20 0.41 -14.16 -3.47
CA SER A 20 -0.28 -15.41 -3.79
C SER A 20 -1.51 -15.16 -4.67
N LYS A 21 -1.83 -16.10 -5.56
CA LYS A 21 -3.14 -16.12 -6.23
C LYS A 21 -4.29 -16.25 -5.23
N ASN A 22 -4.03 -16.85 -4.07
CA ASN A 22 -5.00 -17.03 -3.01
C ASN A 22 -5.04 -15.87 -2.00
N PHE A 23 -4.44 -14.73 -2.33
CA PHE A 23 -4.40 -13.56 -1.43
C PHE A 23 -5.75 -13.22 -0.77
N PRO A 24 -6.90 -13.24 -1.47
CA PRO A 24 -8.19 -13.00 -0.81
C PRO A 24 -8.64 -14.11 0.14
N VAL A 25 -8.22 -15.35 -0.12
CA VAL A 25 -8.51 -16.51 0.76
C VAL A 25 -7.65 -16.45 2.02
N ASP A 26 -6.38 -16.08 1.89
CA ASP A 26 -5.45 -15.97 3.01
C ASP A 26 -5.86 -14.86 4.01
N LEU A 27 -6.78 -13.96 3.59
CA LEU A 27 -7.38 -12.89 4.39
C LEU A 27 -8.92 -12.92 4.36
N GLU A 28 -9.53 -14.10 4.31
CA GLU A 28 -11.00 -14.31 4.15
C GLU A 28 -11.84 -13.67 5.27
N ASN A 29 -11.25 -13.45 6.44
CA ASN A 29 -11.91 -12.80 7.57
C ASN A 29 -12.12 -11.29 7.39
N TYR A 30 -11.54 -10.69 6.37
CA TYR A 30 -11.56 -9.26 6.10
C TYR A 30 -12.21 -8.93 4.76
N ASN A 31 -12.69 -7.69 4.62
CA ASN A 31 -12.97 -7.12 3.32
C ASN A 31 -11.68 -6.59 2.72
N ILE A 32 -11.49 -6.77 1.42
CA ILE A 32 -10.30 -6.32 0.70
C ILE A 32 -10.74 -5.33 -0.38
N ILE A 33 -10.21 -4.13 -0.32
CA ILE A 33 -10.28 -3.15 -1.40
C ILE A 33 -8.93 -3.13 -2.09
N ILE A 34 -8.91 -3.33 -3.40
CA ILE A 34 -7.69 -3.22 -4.20
C ILE A 34 -7.78 -1.95 -5.04
N LYS A 35 -6.87 -1.02 -4.82
CA LYS A 35 -6.75 0.23 -5.58
C LYS A 35 -5.37 0.32 -6.22
N PRO A 36 -5.16 -0.37 -7.35
CA PRO A 36 -3.87 -0.37 -8.03
C PRO A 36 -3.62 0.98 -8.71
N HIS A 37 -2.36 1.27 -8.97
CA HIS A 37 -2.02 2.41 -9.82
C HIS A 37 -2.62 2.24 -11.23
N PHE A 38 -3.12 3.33 -11.81
CA PHE A 38 -3.76 3.36 -13.14
C PHE A 38 -2.97 2.59 -14.22
N PHE A 39 -1.64 2.66 -14.23
CA PHE A 39 -0.82 1.98 -15.22
C PHE A 39 -0.87 0.45 -15.11
N SER A 40 -1.11 -0.13 -13.96
CA SER A 40 -1.29 -1.57 -13.81
C SER A 40 -2.49 -2.08 -14.62
N MET A 41 -3.55 -1.26 -14.72
CA MET A 41 -4.76 -1.59 -15.45
C MET A 41 -4.69 -1.21 -16.94
N SER A 42 -4.03 -0.10 -17.31
CA SER A 42 -4.10 0.47 -18.65
C SER A 42 -2.93 0.10 -19.58
N LYS A 43 -1.73 -0.22 -19.05
CA LYS A 43 -0.56 -0.46 -19.89
C LYS A 43 -0.38 -1.94 -20.21
N GLN A 44 -0.17 -2.27 -21.50
CA GLN A 44 0.04 -3.63 -22.00
C GLN A 44 1.18 -4.38 -21.29
N LYS A 45 2.26 -3.68 -20.94
CA LYS A 45 3.42 -4.29 -20.27
C LYS A 45 3.14 -4.80 -18.84
N TYR A 46 1.96 -4.50 -18.27
CA TYR A 46 1.52 -4.95 -16.94
C TYR A 46 0.36 -5.96 -17.00
N LEU A 47 0.21 -6.69 -18.10
CA LEU A 47 -0.81 -7.74 -18.26
C LEU A 47 -0.82 -8.72 -17.10
N LYS A 48 0.34 -9.23 -16.68
CA LYS A 48 0.45 -10.16 -15.55
C LYS A 48 -0.13 -9.60 -14.24
N GLN A 49 0.09 -8.31 -13.98
CA GLN A 49 -0.49 -7.65 -12.82
C GLN A 49 -2.01 -7.59 -12.96
N ARG A 50 -2.52 -7.16 -14.12
CA ARG A 50 -3.94 -7.08 -14.39
C ARG A 50 -4.65 -8.43 -14.30
N ASP A 51 -4.03 -9.51 -14.79
CA ASP A 51 -4.58 -10.86 -14.71
C ASP A 51 -4.74 -11.30 -13.23
N LEU A 52 -3.74 -11.01 -12.38
CA LEU A 52 -3.82 -11.26 -10.94
C LEU A 52 -4.90 -10.42 -10.27
N LEU A 53 -4.98 -9.12 -10.58
CA LEU A 53 -5.98 -8.21 -10.02
C LEU A 53 -7.40 -8.66 -10.37
N ASN A 54 -7.66 -9.01 -11.63
CA ASN A 54 -8.94 -9.54 -12.09
C ASN A 54 -9.27 -10.90 -11.44
N HIS A 55 -8.26 -11.75 -11.25
CA HIS A 55 -8.45 -13.00 -10.55
C HIS A 55 -8.88 -12.76 -9.08
N TRP A 56 -8.24 -11.83 -8.37
CA TRP A 56 -8.60 -11.52 -6.99
C TRP A 56 -9.98 -10.85 -6.88
N GLU A 57 -10.41 -10.08 -7.87
CA GLU A 57 -11.76 -9.49 -7.93
C GLU A 57 -12.87 -10.55 -7.94
N SER A 58 -12.59 -11.77 -8.42
CA SER A 58 -13.58 -12.85 -8.45
C SER A 58 -13.97 -13.40 -7.07
N PHE A 59 -13.28 -13.02 -6.00
CA PHE A 59 -13.57 -13.47 -4.63
C PHE A 59 -14.57 -12.53 -3.93
N ASN A 60 -15.53 -13.12 -3.19
CA ASN A 60 -16.64 -12.40 -2.57
C ASN A 60 -16.24 -11.33 -1.54
N ASN A 61 -15.04 -11.43 -0.96
CA ASN A 61 -14.51 -10.47 0.01
C ASN A 61 -13.64 -9.37 -0.64
N THR A 62 -13.57 -9.31 -1.97
CA THR A 62 -12.67 -8.41 -2.70
C THR A 62 -13.44 -7.45 -3.60
N TYR A 63 -13.06 -6.18 -3.55
CA TYR A 63 -13.50 -5.13 -4.46
C TYR A 63 -12.28 -4.54 -5.17
N LEU A 64 -12.24 -4.64 -6.50
CA LEU A 64 -11.25 -3.98 -7.33
C LEU A 64 -11.77 -2.60 -7.76
N ALA A 65 -11.10 -1.54 -7.32
CA ALA A 65 -11.45 -0.18 -7.70
C ALA A 65 -11.36 0.03 -9.21
N LYS A 66 -12.38 0.67 -9.77
CA LYS A 66 -12.48 0.92 -11.21
C LYS A 66 -11.39 1.87 -11.69
N VAL A 67 -11.10 1.82 -12.99
CA VAL A 67 -10.05 2.64 -13.62
C VAL A 67 -10.37 4.14 -13.53
N ASP A 68 -11.62 4.50 -13.52
CA ASP A 68 -12.15 5.86 -13.42
C ASP A 68 -12.37 6.34 -11.97
N ASP A 69 -12.13 5.51 -10.97
CA ASP A 69 -12.02 5.92 -9.57
C ASP A 69 -10.70 6.66 -9.33
N TYR A 70 -10.59 7.90 -9.78
CA TYR A 70 -9.33 8.66 -9.71
C TYR A 70 -8.88 8.98 -8.28
N SER A 71 -9.83 9.21 -7.37
CA SER A 71 -9.51 9.58 -5.99
C SER A 71 -9.19 8.38 -5.12
N LEU A 72 -8.09 8.47 -4.35
CA LEU A 72 -7.74 7.50 -3.32
C LEU A 72 -8.49 7.76 -2.00
N LEU A 73 -8.90 9.00 -1.74
CA LEU A 73 -9.44 9.46 -0.45
C LEU A 73 -10.63 8.63 0.10
N PRO A 74 -11.65 8.25 -0.71
CA PRO A 74 -12.73 7.41 -0.21
C PRO A 74 -12.26 6.07 0.33
N PHE A 75 -11.26 5.47 -0.33
CA PHE A 75 -10.68 4.18 0.06
C PHE A 75 -9.83 4.29 1.33
N LEU A 76 -9.05 5.37 1.47
CA LEU A 76 -8.29 5.64 2.69
C LEU A 76 -9.23 5.78 3.91
N LYS A 77 -10.36 6.44 3.72
CA LYS A 77 -11.35 6.64 4.78
C LYS A 77 -12.00 5.34 5.25
N SER A 78 -12.36 4.46 4.31
CA SER A 78 -13.10 3.22 4.58
C SER A 78 -12.26 2.06 5.09
N ALA A 79 -10.94 2.10 4.91
CA ALA A 79 -10.05 1.01 5.33
C ALA A 79 -9.58 1.14 6.78
N ASP A 80 -9.35 0.00 7.44
CA ASP A 80 -8.79 -0.12 8.79
C ASP A 80 -7.27 -0.35 8.76
N LEU A 81 -6.77 -0.97 7.69
CA LEU A 81 -5.36 -1.24 7.43
C LEU A 81 -5.05 -0.94 5.97
N MET A 82 -3.88 -0.37 5.69
CA MET A 82 -3.38 -0.30 4.32
C MET A 82 -2.16 -1.21 4.14
N ILE A 83 -2.16 -1.97 3.04
CA ILE A 83 -1.00 -2.68 2.51
C ILE A 83 -0.56 -1.94 1.26
N SER A 84 0.72 -1.54 1.20
CA SER A 84 1.27 -0.82 0.06
C SER A 84 2.74 -1.15 -0.15
N ASP A 85 3.31 -0.63 -1.22
CA ASP A 85 4.72 -0.83 -1.56
C ASP A 85 5.44 0.52 -1.76
N ALA A 86 5.99 0.82 -2.91
CA ALA A 86 6.72 2.05 -3.20
C ALA A 86 5.79 3.23 -3.52
N SER A 87 4.90 3.61 -2.60
CA SER A 87 3.85 4.61 -2.82
C SER A 87 3.79 5.67 -1.73
N SER A 88 3.66 6.95 -2.13
CA SER A 88 3.38 8.06 -1.21
C SER A 88 2.04 7.93 -0.46
N ALA A 89 1.13 7.08 -0.93
CA ALA A 89 -0.11 6.76 -0.23
C ALA A 89 0.12 6.26 1.21
N ILE A 90 1.30 5.67 1.49
CA ILE A 90 1.75 5.28 2.83
C ILE A 90 1.70 6.48 3.78
N ILE A 91 2.22 7.63 3.35
CA ILE A 91 2.24 8.86 4.15
C ILE A 91 0.81 9.34 4.42
N GLU A 92 -0.02 9.34 3.37
CA GLU A 92 -1.43 9.80 3.47
C GLU A 92 -2.24 8.94 4.44
N PHE A 93 -2.08 7.60 4.38
CA PHE A 93 -2.82 6.70 5.26
C PHE A 93 -2.31 6.74 6.70
N ALA A 94 -0.99 6.76 6.91
CA ALA A 94 -0.39 6.90 8.23
C ALA A 94 -0.81 8.21 8.92
N ALA A 95 -0.99 9.30 8.14
CA ALA A 95 -1.48 10.58 8.62
C ALA A 95 -2.90 10.51 9.22
N LEU A 96 -3.69 9.48 8.85
CA LEU A 96 -4.99 9.20 9.48
C LEU A 96 -4.87 8.44 10.82
N ASN A 97 -3.66 8.25 11.34
CA ASN A 97 -3.35 7.45 12.54
C ASN A 97 -3.84 6.00 12.41
N LYS A 98 -3.74 5.42 11.21
CA LYS A 98 -4.12 4.05 10.89
C LYS A 98 -2.88 3.22 10.55
N PRO A 99 -2.89 1.89 10.78
CA PRO A 99 -1.74 1.03 10.51
C PRO A 99 -1.47 0.87 9.03
N VAL A 100 -0.19 0.88 8.67
CA VAL A 100 0.30 0.62 7.31
C VAL A 100 1.27 -0.55 7.33
N LEU A 101 1.06 -1.52 6.44
CA LEU A 101 2.03 -2.55 6.08
C LEU A 101 2.77 -2.15 4.81
N TRP A 102 4.08 -2.05 4.92
CA TRP A 102 4.95 -1.70 3.81
C TRP A 102 5.64 -2.95 3.24
N CYS A 103 5.22 -3.38 2.04
CA CYS A 103 5.81 -4.52 1.34
C CYS A 103 7.17 -4.14 0.75
N THR A 104 8.26 -4.67 1.32
CA THR A 104 9.63 -4.47 0.81
C THR A 104 10.02 -5.50 -0.26
N PHE A 105 9.27 -6.60 -0.41
CA PHE A 105 9.49 -7.71 -1.32
C PHE A 105 8.96 -7.44 -2.73
N LEU A 106 9.59 -6.52 -3.45
CA LEU A 106 9.15 -6.06 -4.76
C LEU A 106 9.58 -6.97 -5.90
N GLN A 107 8.77 -7.05 -6.97
CA GLN A 107 9.17 -7.67 -8.23
C GLN A 107 10.05 -6.69 -9.03
N LEU A 108 11.34 -6.96 -9.07
CA LEU A 108 12.29 -6.18 -9.85
C LEU A 108 12.57 -6.83 -11.21
N ARG A 109 12.69 -6.03 -12.26
CA ARG A 109 13.22 -6.45 -13.55
C ARG A 109 14.70 -6.74 -13.46
N TRP A 110 15.25 -7.55 -14.37
CA TRP A 110 16.65 -7.93 -14.39
C TRP A 110 17.60 -6.72 -14.40
N ASN A 111 17.24 -5.65 -15.15
CA ASN A 111 18.02 -4.43 -15.28
C ASN A 111 17.99 -3.51 -14.03
N TYR A 112 17.42 -3.96 -12.92
CA TYR A 112 17.40 -3.30 -11.61
C TYR A 112 17.98 -4.19 -10.52
N ARG A 113 18.61 -5.34 -10.90
CA ARG A 113 19.18 -6.31 -9.97
C ARG A 113 20.72 -6.29 -10.04
N GLY A 114 21.38 -6.78 -8.97
CA GLY A 114 22.83 -6.90 -8.91
C GLY A 114 23.54 -5.57 -9.13
N ILE A 115 24.46 -5.53 -10.07
CA ILE A 115 25.26 -4.35 -10.41
C ILE A 115 24.40 -3.14 -10.89
N PHE A 116 23.17 -3.38 -11.34
CA PHE A 116 22.26 -2.33 -11.77
C PHE A 116 21.32 -1.84 -10.65
N SER A 117 21.51 -2.27 -9.41
CA SER A 117 20.66 -1.89 -8.27
C SER A 117 20.62 -0.36 -8.01
N TYR A 118 21.65 0.39 -8.41
CA TYR A 118 21.68 1.84 -8.33
C TYR A 118 20.53 2.51 -9.12
N ARG A 119 20.06 1.87 -10.22
CA ARG A 119 18.91 2.35 -10.99
C ARG A 119 17.60 2.23 -10.21
N PHE A 120 17.49 1.20 -9.38
CA PHE A 120 16.35 1.07 -8.47
C PHE A 120 16.34 2.21 -7.46
N LYS A 121 17.47 2.45 -6.77
CA LYS A 121 17.60 3.54 -5.79
C LYS A 121 17.31 4.92 -6.41
N ALA A 122 17.82 5.18 -7.64
CA ALA A 122 17.58 6.44 -8.34
C ALA A 122 16.11 6.67 -8.75
N ARG A 123 15.30 5.59 -8.80
CA ARG A 123 13.88 5.64 -9.15
C ARG A 123 12.98 5.84 -7.93
N MET A 124 13.44 5.39 -6.76
CA MET A 124 12.67 5.49 -5.54
C MET A 124 12.62 6.93 -5.02
N ASP A 125 11.56 7.23 -4.29
CA ASP A 125 11.46 8.48 -3.55
C ASP A 125 12.63 8.58 -2.55
N LYS A 126 13.06 9.81 -2.26
CA LYS A 126 14.12 10.06 -1.28
C LYS A 126 13.78 9.55 0.12
N ASP A 127 12.48 9.56 0.45
CA ASP A 127 11.95 9.12 1.74
C ASP A 127 11.61 7.62 1.78
N TYR A 128 11.87 6.87 0.68
CA TYR A 128 11.53 5.45 0.60
C TYR A 128 12.15 4.61 1.74
N ASP A 129 13.43 4.81 2.00
CA ASP A 129 14.14 4.08 3.07
C ASP A 129 13.61 4.44 4.47
N ASP A 130 12.92 5.56 4.60
CA ASP A 130 12.35 6.08 5.84
C ASP A 130 10.88 5.65 6.06
N TYR A 131 10.24 4.98 5.12
CA TYR A 131 8.86 4.51 5.27
C TYR A 131 8.66 3.61 6.50
N GLY A 132 9.69 2.84 6.90
CA GLY A 132 9.67 2.05 8.13
C GLY A 132 9.50 2.87 9.43
N LYS A 133 9.64 4.20 9.39
CA LYS A 133 9.37 5.07 10.54
C LYS A 133 7.88 5.26 10.82
N ILE A 134 7.04 5.07 9.81
CA ILE A 134 5.59 5.32 9.84
C ILE A 134 4.74 4.12 9.42
N SER A 135 5.38 3.01 9.12
CA SER A 135 4.74 1.77 8.68
C SER A 135 5.49 0.56 9.21
N GLU A 136 4.82 -0.59 9.23
CA GLU A 136 5.43 -1.88 9.58
C GLU A 136 5.97 -2.54 8.31
N PRO A 137 7.30 -2.78 8.19
CA PRO A 137 7.87 -3.42 7.02
C PRO A 137 7.58 -4.92 7.01
N ALA A 138 7.15 -5.45 5.86
CA ALA A 138 7.03 -6.89 5.60
C ALA A 138 8.01 -7.27 4.49
N ASN A 139 8.85 -8.28 4.73
CA ASN A 139 9.92 -8.71 3.82
C ASN A 139 9.52 -9.91 2.95
N SER A 140 8.36 -10.49 3.23
CA SER A 140 7.79 -11.59 2.46
C SER A 140 6.26 -11.56 2.51
N TYR A 141 5.63 -12.28 1.57
CA TYR A 141 4.18 -12.43 1.54
C TYR A 141 3.64 -13.08 2.82
N SER A 142 4.28 -14.16 3.31
CA SER A 142 3.87 -14.85 4.53
C SER A 142 3.97 -13.95 5.78
N GLU A 143 5.04 -13.16 5.88
CA GLU A 143 5.21 -12.18 6.95
C GLU A 143 4.10 -11.12 6.90
N MET A 144 3.79 -10.61 5.71
CA MET A 144 2.71 -9.63 5.49
C MET A 144 1.37 -10.15 5.97
N ILE A 145 1.01 -11.42 5.68
CA ILE A 145 -0.25 -12.04 6.15
C ILE A 145 -0.30 -12.08 7.68
N VAL A 146 0.78 -12.52 8.33
CA VAL A 146 0.85 -12.59 9.80
C VAL A 146 0.73 -11.20 10.42
N GLN A 147 1.48 -10.23 9.90
CA GLN A 147 1.44 -8.86 10.41
C GLN A 147 0.09 -8.19 10.17
N ALA A 148 -0.60 -8.46 9.06
CA ALA A 148 -1.93 -7.93 8.78
C ALA A 148 -2.93 -8.35 9.87
N ASN A 149 -2.96 -9.64 10.25
CA ASN A 149 -3.80 -10.14 11.33
C ASN A 149 -3.45 -9.44 12.66
N ASN A 150 -2.17 -9.39 13.02
CA ASN A 150 -1.71 -8.78 14.28
C ASN A 150 -2.10 -7.30 14.38
N LEU A 151 -1.90 -6.53 13.31
CA LEU A 151 -2.23 -5.10 13.29
C LEU A 151 -3.73 -4.86 13.37
N LEU A 152 -4.53 -5.68 12.68
CA LEU A 152 -5.98 -5.57 12.73
C LEU A 152 -6.55 -5.98 14.08
N ASP A 153 -5.93 -6.91 14.79
CA ASP A 153 -6.38 -7.34 16.13
C ASP A 153 -5.90 -6.41 17.24
N SER A 154 -4.91 -5.54 16.96
CA SER A 154 -4.35 -4.61 17.94
C SER A 154 -5.15 -3.31 18.08
N ASN A 155 -4.94 -2.60 19.19
CA ASN A 155 -5.32 -1.20 19.36
C ASN A 155 -4.18 -0.31 18.83
N PHE A 156 -4.06 -0.23 17.51
CA PHE A 156 -2.97 0.50 16.86
C PHE A 156 -2.99 2.00 17.18
N THR A 157 -1.83 2.53 17.48
CA THR A 157 -1.58 3.98 17.58
C THR A 157 -0.16 4.27 17.15
N LEU A 158 0.03 5.25 16.29
CA LEU A 158 1.36 5.70 15.89
C LEU A 158 2.17 6.19 17.09
N SER A 159 3.45 5.81 17.12
CA SER A 159 4.40 6.30 18.10
C SER A 159 4.58 7.83 18.00
N ASN A 160 5.01 8.47 19.06
CA ASN A 160 5.28 9.91 19.05
C ASN A 160 6.38 10.28 18.03
N ASN A 161 7.36 9.40 17.79
CA ASN A 161 8.40 9.62 16.79
C ASN A 161 7.82 9.54 15.37
N ALA A 162 6.94 8.57 15.09
CA ALA A 162 6.24 8.47 13.83
C ALA A 162 5.37 9.69 13.54
N LYS A 163 4.63 10.18 14.55
CA LYS A 163 3.80 11.41 14.45
C LYS A 163 4.65 12.64 14.10
N LYS A 164 5.79 12.84 14.79
CA LYS A 164 6.72 13.94 14.48
C LYS A 164 7.31 13.83 13.06
N TYR A 165 7.61 12.60 12.63
CA TYR A 165 8.12 12.38 11.28
C TYR A 165 7.05 12.68 10.22
N LEU A 166 5.81 12.23 10.43
CA LEU A 166 4.67 12.56 9.55
C LEU A 166 4.40 14.07 9.48
N GLU A 167 4.45 14.76 10.60
CA GLU A 167 4.26 16.23 10.63
C GLU A 167 5.33 16.95 9.81
N LYS A 168 6.57 16.45 9.80
CA LYS A 168 7.63 16.97 8.94
C LYS A 168 7.36 16.74 7.45
N LEU A 169 6.74 15.60 7.07
CA LEU A 169 6.47 15.23 5.67
C LEU A 169 5.17 15.85 5.14
N ALA A 170 4.10 15.76 5.91
CA ALA A 170 2.74 16.11 5.49
C ALA A 170 2.25 17.45 6.10
N GLY A 171 3.01 18.05 7.02
CA GLY A 171 2.55 19.17 7.83
C GLY A 171 1.50 18.77 8.85
N VAL A 172 0.83 19.76 9.44
CA VAL A 172 -0.21 19.53 10.45
C VAL A 172 -1.47 18.94 9.81
N VAL A 173 -1.84 17.74 10.21
CA VAL A 173 -3.01 17.00 9.71
C VAL A 173 -4.21 17.28 10.63
N ASP A 174 -4.84 18.44 10.46
CA ASP A 174 -5.98 18.93 11.27
C ASP A 174 -7.23 19.25 10.43
N GLY A 175 -7.23 18.91 9.13
CA GLY A 175 -8.33 19.23 8.20
C GLY A 175 -8.42 20.70 7.78
N ASN A 176 -7.49 21.55 8.20
CA ASN A 176 -7.49 22.99 7.89
C ASN A 176 -6.45 23.40 6.83
N ALA A 177 -5.88 22.45 6.09
CA ALA A 177 -4.84 22.74 5.11
C ALA A 177 -5.27 23.80 4.09
N SER A 178 -6.49 23.72 3.57
CA SER A 178 -7.04 24.70 2.60
C SER A 178 -7.15 26.12 3.17
N LYS A 179 -7.37 26.26 4.49
CA LYS A 179 -7.42 27.58 5.15
C LYS A 179 -6.05 28.22 5.32
N ARG A 180 -4.97 27.43 5.25
CA ARG A 180 -3.58 27.91 5.37
C ARG A 180 -2.95 28.32 4.05
N ILE A 181 -3.65 28.10 2.93
CA ILE A 181 -3.17 28.42 1.57
C ILE A 181 -3.65 29.81 1.11
N VAL A 182 -4.43 30.50 1.92
CA VAL A 182 -4.96 31.85 1.64
C VAL A 182 -3.96 32.94 2.02
#